data_9e13f18524a49417e7d37b013ccffe3d
#
_entry.id   9e13f18524a49417e7d37b013ccffe3d
#
_cell.length_a   1.000
_cell.length_b   1.000
_cell.length_c   1.000
_cell.angle_alpha   90.00
_cell.angle_beta   90.00
_cell.angle_gamma   90.00
#
_symmetry.space_group_name_H-M   'P 1'
#
loop_
_entity.id
_entity.type
_entity.pdbx_description
1 polymer ?
#
loop_
_entity_poly.entity_id
_entity_poly.type
_entity_poly.pdbx_seq_one_letter_code
_entity_poly.pdbx_strand_id
1 'polypeptide(L)'
;MPKFSPESFSKLSTCHLDLQALFFEVIKYFDCQVLDGYRNQQEQEDAYNAGNTSLHFPNGKHNSLPSMAVDVAPYPVVFANTQRAYWFAGFVMGLAVKLKDEGKMTHSLRWGGSWDGLGRFDTPAELKDLDHFELLL
;
A
#
# COMPACT_ATOMS: atom_id res chain seq x y z
N MET A 1 14.66 -14.57 -8.47
CA MET A 1 13.48 -13.74 -8.31
C MET A 1 13.33 -13.36 -6.85
N PRO A 2 13.05 -12.10 -6.56
CA PRO A 2 12.76 -11.69 -5.19
C PRO A 2 11.54 -12.43 -4.62
N LYS A 3 11.54 -12.62 -3.32
CA LYS A 3 10.43 -13.24 -2.60
C LYS A 3 10.17 -12.45 -1.32
N PHE A 4 8.93 -12.45 -0.87
CA PHE A 4 8.61 -11.87 0.42
C PHE A 4 9.27 -12.63 1.56
N SER A 5 9.75 -11.86 2.56
CA SER A 5 10.14 -12.44 3.85
C SER A 5 8.91 -13.05 4.53
N PRO A 6 9.10 -13.97 5.51
CA PRO A 6 7.97 -14.50 6.28
C PRO A 6 7.12 -13.40 6.93
N GLU A 7 7.75 -12.32 7.41
CA GLU A 7 7.06 -11.16 7.98
C GLU A 7 6.18 -10.43 6.98
N SER A 8 6.74 -10.11 5.81
CA SER A 8 5.98 -9.45 4.72
C SER A 8 4.82 -10.34 4.25
N PHE A 9 5.08 -11.62 4.07
CA PHE A 9 4.06 -12.59 3.68
C PHE A 9 2.91 -12.63 4.70
N SER A 10 3.24 -12.67 5.99
CA SER A 10 2.25 -12.69 7.07
C SER A 10 1.35 -11.44 7.04
N LYS A 11 1.97 -10.27 6.89
CA LYS A 11 1.23 -8.99 6.82
C LYS A 11 0.35 -8.92 5.58
N LEU A 12 0.85 -9.32 4.42
CA LEU A 12 0.10 -9.32 3.17
C LEU A 12 -1.10 -10.29 3.25
N SER A 13 -0.95 -11.39 3.96
CA SER A 13 -2.01 -12.39 4.12
C SER A 13 -3.23 -11.86 4.89
N THR A 14 -3.11 -10.75 5.61
CA THR A 14 -4.23 -10.09 6.28
C THR A 14 -5.04 -9.17 5.37
N CYS A 15 -4.57 -8.96 4.14
CA CYS A 15 -5.17 -8.03 3.19
C CYS A 15 -6.18 -8.73 2.28
N HIS A 16 -7.05 -7.92 1.67
CA HIS A 16 -7.99 -8.38 0.65
C HIS A 16 -7.26 -9.13 -0.48
N LEU A 17 -7.93 -10.10 -1.08
CA LEU A 17 -7.34 -10.94 -2.14
C LEU A 17 -6.83 -10.12 -3.33
N ASP A 18 -7.47 -8.99 -3.66
CA ASP A 18 -6.99 -8.09 -4.72
C ASP A 18 -5.59 -7.56 -4.40
N LEU A 19 -5.34 -7.16 -3.17
CA LEU A 19 -4.02 -6.66 -2.76
C LEU A 19 -2.99 -7.79 -2.74
N GLN A 20 -3.38 -8.98 -2.33
CA GLN A 20 -2.50 -10.15 -2.40
C GLN A 20 -2.12 -10.47 -3.85
N ALA A 21 -3.11 -10.53 -4.75
CA ALA A 21 -2.86 -10.81 -6.16
C ALA A 21 -1.92 -9.78 -6.78
N LEU A 22 -2.13 -8.50 -6.46
CA LEU A 22 -1.30 -7.41 -6.97
C LEU A 22 0.15 -7.56 -6.50
N PHE A 23 0.39 -7.67 -5.20
CA PHE A 23 1.76 -7.63 -4.67
C PHE A 23 2.51 -8.95 -4.85
N PHE A 24 1.84 -10.09 -4.99
CA PHE A 24 2.48 -11.31 -5.44
C PHE A 24 2.97 -11.19 -6.90
N GLU A 25 2.31 -10.39 -7.70
CA GLU A 25 2.77 -10.10 -9.06
C GLU A 25 3.92 -9.08 -9.04
N VAL A 26 3.80 -8.00 -8.25
CA VAL A 26 4.82 -6.97 -8.11
C VAL A 26 6.17 -7.56 -7.72
N ILE A 27 6.20 -8.42 -6.68
CA ILE A 27 7.46 -8.95 -6.13
C ILE A 27 8.28 -9.75 -7.16
N LYS A 28 7.64 -10.29 -8.18
CA LYS A 28 8.34 -11.01 -9.25
C LYS A 28 9.29 -10.11 -10.04
N TYR A 29 8.98 -8.82 -10.11
CA TYR A 29 9.70 -7.86 -10.95
C TYR A 29 10.36 -6.73 -10.19
N PHE A 30 9.87 -6.42 -8.99
CA PHE A 30 10.36 -5.30 -8.19
C PHE A 30 10.39 -5.73 -6.72
N ASP A 31 11.61 -5.80 -6.17
CA ASP A 31 11.77 -6.21 -4.77
C ASP A 31 11.14 -5.18 -3.82
N CYS A 32 10.36 -5.66 -2.85
CA CYS A 32 9.63 -4.80 -1.94
C CYS A 32 9.36 -5.50 -0.61
N GLN A 33 9.04 -4.70 0.38
CA GLN A 33 8.73 -5.15 1.74
C GLN A 33 7.36 -4.64 2.14
N VAL A 34 6.51 -5.53 2.63
CA VAL A 34 5.21 -5.15 3.20
C VAL A 34 5.44 -4.67 4.63
N LEU A 35 5.11 -3.41 4.87
CA LEU A 35 5.32 -2.75 6.16
C LEU A 35 4.11 -2.92 7.08
N ASP A 36 2.89 -2.91 6.51
CA ASP A 36 1.67 -3.00 7.30
C ASP A 36 0.51 -3.51 6.45
N GLY A 37 -0.33 -4.34 7.05
CA GLY A 37 -1.58 -4.81 6.48
C GLY A 37 -2.74 -4.44 7.40
N TYR A 38 -3.44 -5.42 7.99
CA TYR A 38 -4.49 -5.17 8.96
C TYR A 38 -3.91 -4.52 10.23
N ARG A 39 -4.61 -3.48 10.71
CA ARG A 39 -4.36 -2.84 12.00
C ARG A 39 -5.56 -3.03 12.92
N ASN A 40 -5.32 -3.59 14.11
CA ASN A 40 -6.33 -3.65 15.15
C ASN A 40 -6.47 -2.27 15.83
N GLN A 41 -7.35 -2.19 16.83
CA GLN A 41 -7.62 -0.93 17.52
C GLN A 41 -6.36 -0.33 18.16
N GLN A 42 -5.57 -1.13 18.87
CA GLN A 42 -4.36 -0.64 19.53
C GLN A 42 -3.33 -0.15 18.51
N GLU A 43 -3.12 -0.90 17.44
CA GLU A 43 -2.17 -0.55 16.40
C GLU A 43 -2.57 0.75 15.68
N GLN A 44 -3.87 0.94 15.40
CA GLN A 44 -4.37 2.16 14.77
C GLN A 44 -4.22 3.36 15.69
N GLU A 45 -4.51 3.22 16.97
CA GLU A 45 -4.37 4.32 17.93
C GLU A 45 -2.90 4.66 18.17
N ASP A 46 -2.02 3.66 18.18
CA ASP A 46 -0.56 3.91 18.25
C ASP A 46 -0.07 4.70 17.05
N ALA A 47 -0.54 4.36 15.83
CA ALA A 47 -0.20 5.08 14.60
C ALA A 47 -0.74 6.52 14.65
N TYR A 48 -1.96 6.73 15.17
CA TYR A 48 -2.52 8.07 15.35
C TYR A 48 -1.67 8.90 16.31
N ASN A 49 -1.32 8.33 17.45
CA ASN A 49 -0.52 9.03 18.47
C ASN A 49 0.89 9.35 17.97
N ALA A 50 1.43 8.52 17.07
CA ALA A 50 2.74 8.77 16.45
C ALA A 50 2.67 9.78 15.30
N GLY A 51 1.48 10.26 14.92
CA GLY A 51 1.31 11.20 13.81
C GLY A 51 1.34 10.56 12.42
N ASN A 52 1.27 9.23 12.33
CA ASN A 52 1.34 8.51 11.07
C ASN A 52 -0.01 8.39 10.35
N THR A 53 -1.09 8.69 11.03
CA THR A 53 -2.44 8.72 10.46
C THR A 53 -3.28 9.78 11.17
N SER A 54 -4.28 10.31 10.46
CA SER A 54 -5.28 11.23 11.03
C SER A 54 -6.57 10.52 11.44
N LEU A 55 -6.64 9.21 11.26
CA LEU A 55 -7.85 8.42 11.49
C LEU A 55 -7.74 7.56 12.74
N HIS A 56 -8.81 7.55 13.53
CA HIS A 56 -9.01 6.63 14.65
C HIS A 56 -9.64 5.32 14.18
N PHE A 57 -9.38 4.23 14.92
CA PHE A 57 -10.08 2.97 14.69
C PHE A 57 -11.59 3.15 14.94
N PRO A 58 -12.48 2.62 14.11
CA PRO A 58 -12.26 1.70 12.98
C PRO A 58 -12.33 2.38 11.61
N ASN A 59 -12.02 3.66 11.51
CA ASN A 59 -12.27 4.47 10.32
C ASN A 59 -11.18 4.36 9.24
N GLY A 60 -10.04 3.76 9.57
CA GLY A 60 -8.96 3.54 8.61
C GLY A 60 -9.22 2.34 7.71
N LYS A 61 -8.72 2.38 6.47
CA LYS A 61 -8.85 1.25 5.54
C LYS A 61 -8.01 0.04 5.94
N HIS A 62 -7.00 0.23 6.80
CA HIS A 62 -6.28 -0.87 7.43
C HIS A 62 -7.09 -1.59 8.52
N ASN A 63 -8.23 -1.06 8.93
CA ASN A 63 -8.97 -1.53 10.11
C ASN A 63 -10.04 -2.57 9.80
N SER A 64 -10.35 -2.83 8.53
CA SER A 64 -11.20 -3.96 8.16
C SER A 64 -10.39 -5.24 8.07
N LEU A 65 -11.04 -6.38 8.18
CA LEU A 65 -10.41 -7.69 7.98
C LEU A 65 -11.26 -8.48 6.99
N PRO A 66 -10.75 -8.76 5.77
CA PRO A 66 -9.41 -8.44 5.28
C PRO A 66 -9.19 -6.93 5.11
N SER A 67 -7.95 -6.52 5.26
CA SER A 67 -7.58 -5.11 5.12
C SER A 67 -7.77 -4.62 3.69
N MET A 68 -8.36 -3.43 3.54
CA MET A 68 -8.53 -2.76 2.24
C MET A 68 -7.35 -1.86 1.90
N ALA A 69 -6.34 -1.79 2.76
CA ALA A 69 -5.13 -1.02 2.56
C ALA A 69 -3.90 -1.83 2.94
N VAL A 70 -2.79 -1.49 2.31
CA VAL A 70 -1.48 -2.08 2.58
C VAL A 70 -0.41 -1.02 2.43
N ASP A 71 0.59 -1.05 3.30
CA ASP A 71 1.78 -0.22 3.17
C ASP A 71 2.93 -1.08 2.66
N VAL A 72 3.51 -0.68 1.53
CA VAL A 72 4.60 -1.41 0.87
C VAL A 72 5.66 -0.42 0.42
N ALA A 73 6.92 -0.73 0.69
CA ALA A 73 8.06 0.07 0.27
C ALA A 73 9.01 -0.76 -0.61
N PRO A 74 9.68 -0.13 -1.59
CA PRO A 74 10.72 -0.83 -2.36
C PRO A 74 11.87 -1.25 -1.43
N TYR A 75 12.41 -2.41 -1.66
CA TYR A 75 13.51 -2.96 -0.85
C TYR A 75 14.86 -2.68 -1.50
N PRO A 76 15.92 -2.33 -0.78
CA PRO A 76 15.92 -2.04 0.66
C PRO A 76 15.16 -0.76 0.99
N VAL A 77 14.51 -0.75 2.16
CA VAL A 77 13.67 0.38 2.55
C VAL A 77 14.52 1.57 2.98
N VAL A 78 14.39 2.68 2.23
CA VAL A 78 15.06 3.96 2.53
C VAL A 78 14.01 5.06 2.37
N PHE A 79 13.37 5.45 3.46
CA PHE A 79 12.24 6.40 3.43
C PHE A 79 12.64 7.77 2.87
N ALA A 80 13.89 8.17 3.02
CA ALA A 80 14.39 9.44 2.48
C ALA A 80 14.50 9.44 0.94
N ASN A 81 14.53 8.28 0.30
CA ASN A 81 14.60 8.18 -1.15
C ASN A 81 13.20 8.21 -1.76
N THR A 82 12.61 9.41 -1.82
CA THR A 82 11.26 9.61 -2.33
C THR A 82 11.13 9.34 -3.83
N GLN A 83 12.16 9.61 -4.62
CA GLN A 83 12.16 9.32 -6.06
C GLN A 83 11.95 7.83 -6.33
N ARG A 84 12.59 6.99 -5.54
CA ARG A 84 12.43 5.54 -5.67
C ARG A 84 11.02 5.10 -5.29
N ALA A 85 10.42 5.74 -4.27
CA ALA A 85 9.04 5.49 -3.89
C ALA A 85 8.04 5.86 -5.01
N TYR A 86 8.28 6.99 -5.69
CA TYR A 86 7.46 7.40 -6.86
C TYR A 86 7.59 6.39 -8.01
N TRP A 87 8.81 5.96 -8.33
CA TRP A 87 9.03 4.97 -9.38
C TRP A 87 8.32 3.66 -9.06
N PHE A 88 8.50 3.17 -7.83
CA PHE A 88 7.84 1.95 -7.38
C PHE A 88 6.31 2.06 -7.49
N ALA A 89 5.74 3.16 -7.00
CA ALA A 89 4.31 3.39 -7.03
C ALA A 89 3.77 3.44 -8.46
N GLY A 90 4.49 4.05 -9.40
CA GLY A 90 4.09 4.08 -10.81
C GLY A 90 4.01 2.66 -11.40
N PHE A 91 4.97 1.82 -11.09
CA PHE A 91 4.94 0.41 -11.50
C PHE A 91 3.75 -0.32 -10.90
N VAL A 92 3.53 -0.17 -9.60
CA VAL A 92 2.41 -0.81 -8.89
C VAL A 92 1.06 -0.37 -9.47
N MET A 93 0.88 0.93 -9.67
CA MET A 93 -0.38 1.48 -10.19
C MET A 93 -0.67 0.99 -11.61
N GLY A 94 0.34 0.94 -12.47
CA GLY A 94 0.19 0.41 -13.84
C GLY A 94 -0.16 -1.06 -13.84
N LEU A 95 0.50 -1.85 -13.00
CA LEU A 95 0.22 -3.28 -12.89
C LEU A 95 -1.19 -3.52 -12.34
N ALA A 96 -1.66 -2.70 -11.40
CA ALA A 96 -3.01 -2.81 -10.86
C ALA A 96 -4.07 -2.59 -11.95
N VAL A 97 -3.89 -1.61 -12.83
CA VAL A 97 -4.78 -1.37 -13.97
C VAL A 97 -4.83 -2.61 -14.87
N LYS A 98 -3.67 -3.16 -15.19
CA LYS A 98 -3.57 -4.35 -16.03
C LYS A 98 -4.30 -5.55 -15.42
N LEU A 99 -4.06 -5.82 -14.13
CA LEU A 99 -4.68 -6.94 -13.44
C LEU A 99 -6.20 -6.78 -13.36
N LYS A 100 -6.69 -5.57 -13.16
CA LYS A 100 -8.13 -5.32 -13.16
C LYS A 100 -8.74 -5.57 -14.54
N ASP A 101 -8.09 -5.09 -15.59
CA ASP A 101 -8.55 -5.33 -16.97
C ASP A 101 -8.59 -6.84 -17.31
N GLU A 102 -7.66 -7.60 -16.75
CA GLU A 102 -7.61 -9.06 -16.93
C GLU A 102 -8.56 -9.83 -16.01
N GLY A 103 -9.31 -9.13 -15.15
CA GLY A 103 -10.24 -9.75 -14.20
C GLY A 103 -9.57 -10.40 -12.99
N LYS A 104 -8.29 -10.14 -12.78
CA LYS A 104 -7.52 -10.67 -11.63
C LYS A 104 -7.65 -9.80 -10.38
N MET A 105 -8.14 -8.58 -10.54
CA MET A 105 -8.54 -7.69 -9.47
C MET A 105 -9.94 -7.17 -9.77
N THR A 106 -10.72 -6.95 -8.71
CA THR A 106 -12.11 -6.47 -8.82
C THR A 106 -12.23 -4.98 -8.47
N HIS A 107 -11.27 -4.43 -7.74
CA HIS A 107 -11.26 -3.04 -7.28
C HIS A 107 -10.16 -2.26 -7.99
N SER A 108 -10.40 -0.95 -8.17
CA SER A 108 -9.35 -0.01 -8.54
C SER A 108 -8.48 0.30 -7.33
N LEU A 109 -7.23 0.71 -7.58
CA LEU A 109 -6.27 1.04 -6.55
C LEU A 109 -6.07 2.55 -6.46
N ARG A 110 -5.86 3.07 -5.26
CA ARG A 110 -5.43 4.43 -5.00
C ARG A 110 -4.12 4.42 -4.22
N TRP A 111 -3.22 5.33 -4.58
CA TRP A 111 -1.92 5.49 -3.93
C TRP A 111 -1.89 6.76 -3.08
N GLY A 112 -1.26 6.70 -1.90
CA GLY A 112 -1.18 7.81 -0.97
C GLY A 112 -0.30 8.98 -1.43
N GLY A 113 0.45 8.82 -2.51
CA GLY A 113 1.20 9.92 -3.14
C GLY A 113 0.36 10.75 -4.12
N SER A 114 -0.83 10.26 -4.49
CA SER A 114 -1.75 10.96 -5.38
C SER A 114 -3.19 10.59 -5.01
N TRP A 115 -3.71 11.23 -3.97
CA TRP A 115 -5.03 10.92 -3.43
C TRP A 115 -6.17 11.15 -4.43
N ASP A 116 -6.01 12.12 -5.33
CA ASP A 116 -7.01 12.39 -6.38
C ASP A 116 -6.85 11.48 -7.62
N GLY A 117 -5.79 10.70 -7.68
CA GLY A 117 -5.51 9.78 -8.79
C GLY A 117 -5.02 10.48 -10.07
N LEU A 118 -4.71 11.77 -10.03
CA LEU A 118 -4.33 12.54 -11.22
C LEU A 118 -2.82 12.57 -11.47
N GLY A 119 -2.02 12.07 -10.53
CA GLY A 119 -0.56 12.05 -10.67
C GLY A 119 0.07 13.44 -10.58
N ARG A 120 -0.62 14.41 -10.01
CA ARG A 120 -0.07 15.74 -9.74
C ARG A 120 0.70 15.68 -8.42
N PHE A 121 1.88 16.28 -8.39
CA PHE A 121 2.77 16.22 -7.22
C PHE A 121 2.99 17.60 -6.59
N ASP A 122 1.98 18.46 -6.69
CA ASP A 122 1.94 19.78 -6.07
C ASP A 122 1.29 19.79 -4.68
N THR A 123 0.78 18.63 -4.23
CA THR A 123 0.25 18.46 -2.89
C THR A 123 1.37 18.55 -1.86
N PRO A 124 1.16 19.27 -0.73
CA PRO A 124 2.15 19.33 0.34
C PRO A 124 2.60 17.94 0.82
N ALA A 125 3.89 17.80 1.10
CA ALA A 125 4.49 16.50 1.44
C ALA A 125 3.87 15.85 2.68
N GLU A 126 3.43 16.65 3.65
CA GLU A 126 2.79 16.17 4.88
C GLU A 126 1.42 15.54 4.66
N LEU A 127 0.82 15.75 3.49
CA LEU A 127 -0.46 15.15 3.11
C LEU A 127 -0.29 13.89 2.26
N LYS A 128 0.95 13.48 1.99
CA LYS A 128 1.25 12.29 1.20
C LYS A 128 1.64 11.12 2.09
N ASP A 129 1.25 9.93 1.66
CA ASP A 129 1.68 8.68 2.26
C ASP A 129 2.20 7.77 1.14
N LEU A 130 3.51 7.82 0.90
CA LEU A 130 4.13 7.25 -0.29
C LEU A 130 4.15 5.71 -0.30
N ASP A 131 3.99 5.08 0.85
CA ASP A 131 3.97 3.62 0.97
C ASP A 131 2.55 3.04 0.95
N HIS A 132 1.54 3.90 1.02
CA HIS A 132 0.15 3.51 1.22
C HIS A 132 -0.55 3.24 -0.11
N PHE A 133 -1.14 2.05 -0.22
CA PHE A 133 -2.00 1.64 -1.33
C PHE A 133 -3.32 1.13 -0.77
N GLU A 134 -4.43 1.55 -1.37
CA GLU A 134 -5.75 1.15 -0.88
C GLU A 134 -6.71 0.85 -2.03
N LEU A 135 -7.63 -0.07 -1.76
CA LEU A 135 -8.68 -0.41 -2.71
C LEU A 135 -9.82 0.60 -2.62
N LEU A 136 -10.35 0.98 -3.78
CA LEU A 136 -11.55 1.80 -3.90
C LEU A 136 -12.77 0.91 -4.01
N LEU A 137 -13.84 1.29 -3.33
CA LEU A 137 -15.11 0.56 -3.39
C LEU A 137 -15.87 0.84 -4.69
#